data_2853f21773fba47c1a7faa268e6a3225
#
_entry.id   2853f21773fba47c1a7faa268e6a3225
#
_cell.length_a   1.000
_cell.length_b   1.000
_cell.length_c   1.000
_cell.angle_alpha   90.00
_cell.angle_beta   90.00
_cell.angle_gamma   90.00
#
_symmetry.space_group_name_H-M   'P 1'
#
loop_
_entity.id
_entity.type
_entity.pdbx_description
1 polymer ?
#
loop_
_entity_poly.entity_id
_entity_poly.type
_entity_poly.pdbx_seq_one_letter_code
_entity_poly.pdbx_strand_id
1 'polypeptide(L)'
;MKWNKNIKQGLGTLFMAAMLYSTSGATFAKKIEPEKSVVAVTQPKEMIETKPTTGLVSPEQVNINQASAEELAKILSGIGKQKAQAIVEYREKYGAFNSIENILEVQGIGPAFLEKNRSKLVL
;
A
#
# COMPACT_ATOMS: atom_id res chain seq x y z
N MET A 1 -17.01 40.22 -0.03
CA MET A 1 -17.14 38.81 0.29
C MET A 1 -16.61 38.57 1.70
N LYS A 2 -17.50 38.31 2.64
CA LYS A 2 -17.18 38.26 4.07
C LYS A 2 -16.79 36.85 4.49
N TRP A 3 -15.57 36.69 4.93
CA TRP A 3 -15.04 35.45 5.50
C TRP A 3 -15.53 35.32 6.94
N ASN A 4 -16.34 34.32 7.22
CA ASN A 4 -16.77 34.02 8.57
C ASN A 4 -15.72 33.17 9.29
N LYS A 5 -14.99 33.80 10.17
CA LYS A 5 -14.21 33.16 11.24
C LYS A 5 -15.13 32.92 12.41
N ASN A 6 -15.54 31.69 12.64
CA ASN A 6 -16.09 31.26 13.92
C ASN A 6 -15.52 29.88 14.27
N ILE A 7 -14.32 29.92 14.82
CA ILE A 7 -13.79 28.79 15.59
C ILE A 7 -14.16 29.07 17.03
N LYS A 8 -15.22 28.49 17.51
CA LYS A 8 -15.52 28.44 18.95
C LYS A 8 -14.74 27.28 19.54
N GLN A 9 -13.77 27.65 20.36
CA GLN A 9 -13.07 26.78 21.29
C GLN A 9 -14.07 26.17 22.29
N GLY A 10 -14.15 24.85 22.29
CA GLY A 10 -14.82 24.08 23.34
C GLY A 10 -13.77 23.45 24.25
N LEU A 11 -13.56 24.07 25.39
CA LEU A 11 -12.91 23.47 26.55
C LEU A 11 -13.81 22.36 27.10
N GLY A 12 -13.23 21.27 27.49
CA GLY A 12 -13.88 20.27 28.33
C GLY A 12 -13.23 18.92 28.14
N THR A 13 -12.63 18.37 28.99
CA THR A 13 -12.54 18.06 30.38
C THR A 13 -11.60 16.86 30.53
N LEU A 14 -10.66 17.06 31.38
CA LEU A 14 -9.78 16.10 32.03
C LEU A 14 -10.60 14.92 32.61
N PHE A 15 -10.34 13.69 32.19
CA PHE A 15 -10.67 12.51 32.98
C PHE A 15 -9.39 11.71 33.24
N MET A 16 -8.82 12.01 34.40
CA MET A 16 -7.92 11.10 35.09
C MET A 16 -8.73 9.92 35.62
N ALA A 17 -8.39 8.74 35.19
CA ALA A 17 -8.71 7.53 35.92
C ALA A 17 -7.42 6.71 36.06
N ALA A 18 -6.78 6.93 37.15
CA ALA A 18 -5.74 6.04 37.69
C ALA A 18 -6.44 4.74 38.15
N MET A 19 -6.09 3.63 37.55
CA MET A 19 -6.31 2.32 38.13
C MET A 19 -4.97 1.62 38.30
N LEU A 20 -4.50 1.72 39.51
CA LEU A 20 -3.51 0.87 40.12
C LEU A 20 -4.12 -0.54 40.24
N TYR A 21 -3.58 -1.50 39.50
CA TYR A 21 -3.68 -2.90 39.90
C TYR A 21 -2.27 -3.43 40.14
N SER A 22 -1.95 -3.41 41.40
CA SER A 22 -0.91 -4.21 42.02
C SER A 22 -1.46 -5.62 42.20
N THR A 23 -0.86 -6.62 41.56
CA THR A 23 -0.86 -7.98 42.08
C THR A 23 0.48 -8.61 41.84
N SER A 24 1.10 -8.78 42.94
CA SER A 24 2.16 -9.67 43.33
C SER A 24 1.89 -11.12 42.89
N GLY A 25 2.94 -11.79 42.46
CA GLY A 25 2.97 -13.21 42.73
C GLY A 25 3.44 -14.12 41.60
N ALA A 26 4.52 -14.71 41.89
CA ALA A 26 4.97 -16.08 41.61
C ALA A 26 6.11 -16.24 40.61
N THR A 27 7.27 -16.28 41.17
CA THR A 27 8.45 -17.02 40.78
C THR A 27 8.15 -18.44 40.31
N PHE A 28 8.57 -18.76 39.10
CA PHE A 28 8.97 -20.12 38.77
C PHE A 28 10.23 -20.06 37.90
N ALA A 29 11.34 -20.13 38.60
CA ALA A 29 12.60 -20.50 38.00
C ALA A 29 12.56 -21.99 37.69
N LYS A 30 12.62 -22.40 36.43
CA LYS A 30 13.10 -23.72 36.07
C LYS A 30 14.22 -23.59 35.04
N LYS A 31 15.38 -23.67 35.60
CA LYS A 31 16.67 -23.85 34.95
C LYS A 31 16.67 -25.22 34.26
N ILE A 32 16.85 -25.22 32.96
CA ILE A 32 17.39 -26.36 32.21
C ILE A 32 18.29 -25.77 31.13
N GLU A 33 19.55 -25.90 31.31
CA GLU A 33 20.63 -25.92 30.34
C GLU A 33 21.19 -27.33 30.34
N PRO A 34 22.02 -27.75 29.41
CA PRO A 34 22.15 -27.44 27.98
C PRO A 34 22.17 -28.73 27.15
N GLU A 35 21.85 -28.66 25.87
CA GLU A 35 22.48 -29.55 24.92
C GLU A 35 22.80 -28.89 23.60
N LYS A 36 24.09 -28.95 23.32
CA LYS A 36 24.73 -28.64 22.07
C LYS A 36 24.12 -29.39 20.91
N SER A 37 23.69 -28.69 19.91
CA SER A 37 23.76 -29.14 18.53
C SER A 37 23.97 -27.95 17.61
N VAL A 38 25.22 -27.80 17.26
CA VAL A 38 25.69 -27.00 16.16
C VAL A 38 25.15 -27.59 14.87
N VAL A 39 24.21 -26.91 14.25
CA VAL A 39 24.08 -26.95 12.80
C VAL A 39 23.92 -25.52 12.36
N ALA A 40 25.00 -24.96 11.92
CA ALA A 40 25.00 -23.77 11.10
C ALA A 40 24.34 -24.13 9.77
N VAL A 41 23.06 -23.85 9.68
CA VAL A 41 22.39 -23.71 8.38
C VAL A 41 22.42 -22.23 8.07
N THR A 42 23.41 -21.86 7.33
CA THR A 42 23.43 -20.67 6.51
C THR A 42 22.15 -20.67 5.67
N GLN A 43 21.13 -19.98 6.11
CA GLN A 43 20.01 -19.64 5.25
C GLN A 43 20.49 -18.58 4.28
N PRO A 44 20.48 -18.84 2.99
CA PRO A 44 20.47 -17.80 1.99
C PRO A 44 19.20 -17.01 2.26
N LYS A 45 19.36 -15.71 2.43
CA LYS A 45 18.29 -14.74 2.39
C LYS A 45 17.67 -14.81 1.00
N GLU A 46 16.75 -15.75 0.83
CA GLU A 46 15.86 -15.74 -0.30
C GLU A 46 15.03 -14.48 -0.17
N MET A 47 15.39 -13.49 -0.96
CA MET A 47 14.45 -12.49 -1.42
C MET A 47 13.28 -13.29 -1.95
N ILE A 48 12.19 -13.29 -1.21
CA ILE A 48 10.89 -13.63 -1.77
C ILE A 48 10.59 -12.45 -2.71
N GLU A 49 11.08 -12.56 -3.93
CA GLU A 49 10.42 -11.93 -5.05
C GLU A 49 9.00 -12.50 -5.04
N THR A 50 8.09 -11.75 -4.48
CA THR A 50 6.68 -11.95 -4.76
C THR A 50 6.52 -11.64 -6.25
N LYS A 51 6.77 -12.68 -7.05
CA LYS A 51 6.43 -12.69 -8.45
C LYS A 51 4.93 -12.41 -8.51
N PRO A 52 4.51 -11.26 -9.05
CA PRO A 52 3.09 -11.04 -9.28
C PRO A 52 2.63 -12.17 -10.19
N THR A 53 1.54 -12.79 -9.83
CA THR A 53 0.87 -13.82 -10.62
C THR A 53 0.44 -13.17 -11.93
N THR A 54 1.33 -13.26 -12.88
CA THR A 54 1.11 -12.75 -14.23
C THR A 54 0.17 -13.69 -14.92
N GLY A 55 -1.12 -13.39 -14.88
CA GLY A 55 -2.00 -13.81 -15.95
C GLY A 55 -1.36 -13.32 -17.26
N LEU A 56 -1.26 -14.20 -18.27
CA LEU A 56 -0.63 -14.04 -19.58
C LEU A 56 -0.80 -12.65 -20.20
N VAL A 57 -0.12 -11.67 -19.63
CA VAL A 57 -0.07 -10.31 -20.18
C VAL A 57 1.18 -10.24 -21.04
N SER A 58 1.04 -9.81 -22.27
CA SER A 58 2.19 -9.56 -23.13
C SER A 58 3.19 -8.64 -22.42
N PRO A 59 4.51 -8.77 -22.68
CA PRO A 59 5.54 -8.01 -21.97
C PRO A 59 5.39 -6.48 -22.10
N GLU A 60 4.51 -6.02 -22.98
CA GLU A 60 4.19 -4.60 -23.17
C GLU A 60 2.83 -4.17 -22.57
N GLN A 61 2.11 -5.08 -21.94
CA GLN A 61 0.82 -4.79 -21.30
C GLN A 61 0.97 -4.73 -19.78
N VAL A 62 0.11 -3.95 -19.15
CA VAL A 62 0.10 -3.77 -17.71
C VAL A 62 -1.34 -3.79 -17.17
N ASN A 63 -1.56 -4.58 -16.13
CA ASN A 63 -2.85 -4.63 -15.44
C ASN A 63 -2.98 -3.46 -14.47
N ILE A 64 -3.92 -2.55 -14.73
CA ILE A 64 -4.12 -1.34 -13.92
C ILE A 64 -4.63 -1.62 -12.51
N ASN A 65 -5.23 -2.78 -12.29
CA ASN A 65 -5.73 -3.19 -10.98
C ASN A 65 -4.68 -3.87 -10.11
N GLN A 66 -3.64 -4.44 -10.71
CA GLN A 66 -2.65 -5.28 -10.01
C GLN A 66 -1.25 -4.70 -10.02
N ALA A 67 -0.87 -3.98 -11.07
CA ALA A 67 0.48 -3.47 -11.22
C ALA A 67 0.87 -2.45 -10.14
N SER A 68 2.14 -2.43 -9.80
CA SER A 68 2.73 -1.40 -8.94
C SER A 68 2.87 -0.06 -9.67
N ALA A 69 3.05 1.02 -8.92
CA ALA A 69 3.28 2.34 -9.49
C ALA A 69 4.54 2.37 -10.37
N GLU A 70 5.58 1.60 -10.00
CA GLU A 70 6.82 1.47 -10.76
C GLU A 70 6.60 0.77 -12.09
N GLU A 71 5.84 -0.32 -12.12
CA GLU A 71 5.49 -1.05 -13.34
C GLU A 71 4.63 -0.21 -14.27
N LEU A 72 3.64 0.48 -13.73
CA LEU A 72 2.83 1.43 -14.49
C LEU A 72 3.71 2.52 -15.13
N ALA A 73 4.62 3.12 -14.34
CA ALA A 73 5.52 4.16 -14.83
C ALA A 73 6.53 3.65 -15.88
N LYS A 74 6.91 2.38 -15.82
CA LYS A 74 7.85 1.74 -16.75
C LYS A 74 7.21 1.40 -18.10
N ILE A 75 5.99 0.88 -18.07
CA ILE A 75 5.32 0.34 -19.26
C ILE A 75 4.51 1.42 -20.00
N LEU A 76 3.87 2.31 -19.24
CA LEU A 76 3.01 3.33 -19.82
C LEU A 76 3.80 4.56 -20.25
N SER A 77 3.56 5.00 -21.47
CA SER A 77 4.26 6.15 -22.05
C SER A 77 3.64 7.47 -21.59
N GLY A 78 4.48 8.39 -21.11
CA GLY A 78 4.05 9.74 -20.71
C GLY A 78 3.42 9.82 -19.32
N ILE A 79 3.64 8.79 -18.49
CA ILE A 79 3.26 8.79 -17.09
C ILE A 79 4.54 8.86 -16.24
N GLY A 80 4.59 9.81 -15.31
CA GLY A 80 5.64 9.86 -14.29
C GLY A 80 5.22 9.11 -13.03
N LYS A 81 6.14 8.95 -12.10
CA LYS A 81 5.88 8.28 -10.82
C LYS A 81 4.66 8.83 -10.09
N GLN A 82 4.46 10.15 -10.09
CA GLN A 82 3.32 10.79 -9.44
C GLN A 82 1.97 10.36 -10.01
N LYS A 83 1.85 10.29 -11.33
CA LYS A 83 0.60 9.86 -11.98
C LYS A 83 0.38 8.36 -11.83
N ALA A 84 1.44 7.57 -11.91
CA ALA A 84 1.38 6.15 -11.63
C ALA A 84 0.92 5.87 -10.19
N GLN A 85 1.43 6.63 -9.24
CA GLN A 85 1.00 6.58 -7.85
C GLN A 85 -0.48 6.97 -7.71
N ALA A 86 -0.93 8.01 -8.41
CA ALA A 86 -2.34 8.42 -8.39
C ALA A 86 -3.30 7.33 -8.91
N ILE A 87 -2.86 6.47 -9.85
CA ILE A 87 -3.64 5.31 -10.29
C ILE A 87 -3.81 4.31 -9.15
N VAL A 88 -2.72 4.01 -8.44
CA VAL A 88 -2.76 3.07 -7.30
C VAL A 88 -3.65 3.63 -6.19
N GLU A 89 -3.47 4.89 -5.81
CA GLU A 89 -4.29 5.56 -4.80
C GLU A 89 -5.78 5.60 -5.17
N TYR A 90 -6.09 5.82 -6.45
CA TYR A 90 -7.46 5.80 -6.93
C TYR A 90 -8.10 4.44 -6.69
N ARG A 91 -7.47 3.34 -7.10
CA ARG A 91 -8.02 2.00 -6.92
C ARG A 91 -8.13 1.58 -5.46
N GLU A 92 -7.22 2.05 -4.60
CA GLU A 92 -7.29 1.79 -3.16
C GLU A 92 -8.44 2.55 -2.48
N LYS A 93 -8.75 3.74 -2.96
CA LYS A 93 -9.77 4.61 -2.39
C LYS A 93 -11.18 4.33 -2.92
N TYR A 94 -11.29 4.07 -4.21
CA TYR A 94 -12.57 3.94 -4.90
C TYR A 94 -12.88 2.51 -5.37
N GLY A 95 -11.90 1.62 -5.24
CA GLY A 95 -12.01 0.24 -5.71
C GLY A 95 -11.37 0.01 -7.08
N ALA A 96 -11.34 -1.25 -7.48
CA ALA A 96 -10.75 -1.66 -8.74
C ALA A 96 -11.46 -0.99 -9.94
N PHE A 97 -10.68 -0.71 -10.98
CA PHE A 97 -11.21 -0.22 -12.25
C PHE A 97 -12.06 -1.28 -12.93
N ASN A 98 -13.27 -0.92 -13.32
CA ASN A 98 -14.18 -1.81 -14.05
C ASN A 98 -14.04 -1.69 -15.57
N SER A 99 -13.43 -0.63 -16.02
CA SER A 99 -13.12 -0.40 -17.43
C SER A 99 -11.82 0.41 -17.55
N ILE A 100 -11.14 0.27 -18.69
CA ILE A 100 -9.91 1.02 -18.97
C ILE A 100 -10.19 2.53 -19.01
N GLU A 101 -11.39 2.92 -19.46
CA GLU A 101 -11.82 4.31 -19.56
C GLU A 101 -11.93 5.00 -18.20
N ASN A 102 -12.19 4.26 -17.12
CA ASN A 102 -12.25 4.81 -15.76
C ASN A 102 -10.90 5.39 -15.30
N ILE A 103 -9.80 5.07 -15.98
CA ILE A 103 -8.50 5.69 -15.70
C ILE A 103 -8.51 7.22 -15.89
N LEU A 104 -9.47 7.74 -16.68
CA LEU A 104 -9.67 9.18 -16.88
C LEU A 104 -10.17 9.91 -15.62
N GLU A 105 -10.70 9.17 -14.65
CA GLU A 105 -11.12 9.73 -13.37
C GLU A 105 -9.93 10.01 -12.44
N VAL A 106 -8.76 9.45 -12.77
CA VAL A 106 -7.54 9.67 -12.01
C VAL A 106 -6.98 11.06 -12.29
N GLN A 107 -6.69 11.80 -11.23
CA GLN A 107 -6.17 13.15 -11.35
C GLN A 107 -4.87 13.21 -12.18
N GLY A 108 -4.86 14.05 -13.19
CA GLY A 108 -3.72 14.26 -14.08
C GLY A 108 -3.60 13.25 -15.22
N ILE A 109 -4.59 12.40 -15.41
CA ILE A 109 -4.71 11.49 -16.55
C ILE A 109 -5.81 12.00 -17.48
N GLY A 110 -5.46 12.27 -18.72
CA GLY A 110 -6.37 12.78 -19.72
C GLY A 110 -6.57 11.83 -20.90
N PRO A 111 -7.49 12.14 -21.83
CA PRO A 111 -7.82 11.28 -22.97
C PRO A 111 -6.62 10.98 -23.86
N ALA A 112 -5.74 11.94 -24.10
CA ALA A 112 -4.53 11.73 -24.88
C ALA A 112 -3.59 10.66 -24.27
N PHE A 113 -3.56 10.54 -22.94
CA PHE A 113 -2.85 9.48 -22.27
C PHE A 113 -3.50 8.11 -22.53
N LEU A 114 -4.81 8.04 -22.40
CA LEU A 114 -5.58 6.81 -22.64
C LEU A 114 -5.38 6.32 -24.08
N GLU A 115 -5.54 7.18 -25.07
CA GLU A 115 -5.35 6.83 -26.48
C GLU A 115 -3.96 6.28 -26.76
N LYS A 116 -2.93 6.92 -26.22
CA LYS A 116 -1.54 6.51 -26.40
C LYS A 116 -1.20 5.16 -25.77
N ASN A 117 -1.88 4.80 -24.69
CA ASN A 117 -1.56 3.62 -23.90
C ASN A 117 -2.65 2.54 -23.94
N ARG A 118 -3.74 2.75 -24.69
CA ARG A 118 -4.90 1.85 -24.70
C ARG A 118 -4.53 0.38 -24.98
N SER A 119 -3.61 0.15 -25.90
CA SER A 119 -3.14 -1.19 -26.25
C SER A 119 -2.31 -1.87 -25.16
N LYS A 120 -1.79 -1.08 -24.24
CA LYS A 120 -0.95 -1.54 -23.13
C LYS A 120 -1.73 -1.74 -21.82
N LEU A 121 -2.92 -1.17 -21.72
CA LEU A 121 -3.77 -1.23 -20.53
C LEU A 121 -4.67 -2.46 -20.58
N VAL A 122 -4.65 -3.23 -19.48
CA VAL A 122 -5.58 -4.33 -19.23
C VAL A 122 -6.12 -4.25 -17.80
N LEU A 123 -7.24 -4.93 -17.54
CA LEU A 123 -7.93 -4.98 -16.24
C LEU A 123 -7.52 -6.18 -15.41
#